data_d28e988748b3160abdd16ec96275c3e4
#
_entry.id   d28e988748b3160abdd16ec96275c3e4
#
_cell.length_a   1.000
_cell.length_b   1.000
_cell.length_c   1.000
_cell.angle_alpha   90.00
_cell.angle_beta   90.00
_cell.angle_gamma   90.00
#
_symmetry.space_group_name_H-M   'P 1'
#
loop_
_entity.id
_entity.type
_entity.pdbx_description
1 polymer ?
#
loop_
_entity_poly.entity_id
_entity_poly.type
_entity_poly.pdbx_seq_one_letter_code
_entity_poly.pdbx_strand_id
1 'polypeptide(L)'
;MSPEYAMDGAFSVKSDTYSFGVILLEIISGLKISLTHITDFPNLLAYVSMVASLKISQCNKFYYLYSMKLIQRVQAWSLWKEGKAMSLVDSSLLGSCSPNEALRCIHIGLLCVQDNPNSRPLMSLVVFMLENETTALSVPKQPVYFSQVF
;
A
#
# COMPACT_ATOMS: atom_id res chain seq x y z
N MET A 1 -1.92 -8.52 6.15
CA MET A 1 -2.81 -9.65 5.79
C MET A 1 -3.40 -9.37 4.42
N SER A 2 -3.37 -10.35 3.54
CA SER A 2 -3.94 -10.19 2.19
C SER A 2 -5.47 -10.24 2.21
N PRO A 3 -6.14 -9.62 1.21
CA PRO A 3 -7.61 -9.61 1.14
C PRO A 3 -8.21 -11.02 1.09
N GLU A 4 -7.65 -11.92 0.30
CA GLU A 4 -8.12 -13.29 0.17
C GLU A 4 -7.97 -14.11 1.46
N TYR A 5 -6.92 -13.85 2.22
CA TYR A 5 -6.75 -14.47 3.54
C TYR A 5 -7.79 -13.95 4.53
N ALA A 6 -8.06 -12.65 4.50
CA ALA A 6 -9.04 -12.04 5.40
C ALA A 6 -10.48 -12.51 5.13
N MET A 7 -10.81 -12.78 3.85
CA MET A 7 -12.16 -13.18 3.43
C MET A 7 -12.38 -14.70 3.49
N ASP A 8 -11.43 -15.47 3.02
CA ASP A 8 -11.59 -16.90 2.77
C ASP A 8 -10.61 -17.77 3.57
N GLY A 9 -9.70 -17.18 4.34
CA GLY A 9 -8.61 -17.89 5.01
C GLY A 9 -7.61 -18.54 4.05
N ALA A 10 -7.62 -18.14 2.76
CA ALA A 10 -6.78 -18.72 1.73
C ALA A 10 -5.33 -18.26 1.91
N PHE A 11 -4.44 -19.22 2.16
CA PHE A 11 -3.02 -18.99 2.35
C PHE A 11 -2.23 -19.39 1.09
N SER A 12 -1.38 -18.50 0.58
CA SER A 12 -0.57 -18.78 -0.59
C SER A 12 0.73 -17.95 -0.58
N VAL A 13 1.69 -18.32 -1.44
CA VAL A 13 2.92 -17.52 -1.66
C VAL A 13 2.60 -16.09 -2.13
N LYS A 14 1.47 -15.88 -2.77
CA LYS A 14 1.00 -14.55 -3.19
C LYS A 14 0.47 -13.71 -2.02
N SER A 15 -0.03 -14.36 -0.97
CA SER A 15 -0.39 -13.72 0.30
C SER A 15 0.85 -13.18 1.02
N ASP A 16 1.95 -13.92 0.98
CA ASP A 16 3.24 -13.47 1.53
C ASP A 16 3.78 -12.27 0.76
N THR A 17 3.69 -12.29 -0.56
CA THR A 17 4.06 -11.15 -1.41
C THR A 17 3.26 -9.90 -1.04
N TYR A 18 1.96 -10.04 -0.81
CA TYR A 18 1.11 -8.93 -0.38
C TYR A 18 1.57 -8.36 0.97
N SER A 19 1.81 -9.23 1.94
CA SER A 19 2.29 -8.83 3.27
C SER A 19 3.63 -8.12 3.21
N PHE A 20 4.55 -8.59 2.38
CA PHE A 20 5.81 -7.93 2.11
C PHE A 20 5.62 -6.53 1.53
N GLY A 21 4.74 -6.38 0.53
CA GLY A 21 4.44 -5.09 -0.08
C GLY A 21 3.89 -4.07 0.92
N VAL A 22 3.01 -4.50 1.82
CA VAL A 22 2.49 -3.66 2.91
C VAL A 22 3.63 -3.18 3.81
N ILE A 23 4.50 -4.08 4.25
CA ILE A 23 5.65 -3.73 5.10
C ILE A 23 6.59 -2.78 4.38
N LEU A 24 6.87 -3.00 3.10
CA LEU A 24 7.75 -2.15 2.30
C LEU A 24 7.19 -0.72 2.21
N LEU A 25 5.91 -0.57 1.94
CA LEU A 25 5.24 0.74 1.90
C LEU A 25 5.22 1.41 3.29
N GLU A 26 5.02 0.65 4.36
CA GLU A 26 5.08 1.16 5.74
C GLU A 26 6.48 1.67 6.10
N ILE A 27 7.53 0.95 5.75
CA ILE A 27 8.92 1.37 6.00
C ILE A 27 9.23 2.67 5.27
N ILE A 28 8.89 2.76 3.99
CA ILE A 28 9.17 3.93 3.15
C ILE A 28 8.43 5.17 3.66
N SER A 29 7.19 5.00 4.06
CA SER A 29 6.36 6.10 4.59
C SER A 29 6.62 6.42 6.06
N GLY A 30 7.47 5.65 6.73
CA GLY A 30 7.77 5.83 8.16
C GLY A 30 6.57 5.59 9.06
N LEU A 31 5.65 4.70 8.66
CA LEU A 31 4.37 4.46 9.35
C LEU A 31 3.52 5.74 9.51
N LYS A 32 3.88 6.80 8.78
CA LYS A 32 3.17 8.08 8.79
C LYS A 32 1.85 7.97 8.01
N ILE A 33 0.94 7.17 8.51
CA ILE A 33 -0.47 7.48 8.32
C ILE A 33 -0.74 8.64 9.29
N SER A 34 -0.15 9.79 9.02
CA SER A 34 -0.52 10.97 9.80
C SER A 34 -1.89 11.39 9.33
N LEU A 35 -2.76 11.69 10.28
CA LEU A 35 -4.06 12.29 10.04
C LEU A 35 -3.99 13.51 9.10
N THR A 36 -2.84 14.17 9.00
CA THR A 36 -2.59 15.32 8.12
C THR A 36 -2.65 14.96 6.64
N HIS A 37 -2.21 13.76 6.23
CA HIS A 37 -2.35 13.31 4.84
C HIS A 37 -3.76 12.84 4.49
N ILE A 38 -4.55 12.45 5.48
CA ILE A 38 -5.97 12.08 5.31
C ILE A 38 -6.80 13.32 4.98
N THR A 39 -6.42 14.50 5.48
CA THR A 39 -7.15 15.76 5.22
C THR A 39 -7.02 16.23 3.76
N ASP A 40 -5.99 15.81 3.06
CA ASP A 40 -5.83 16.10 1.63
C ASP A 40 -6.81 15.30 0.75
N PHE A 41 -7.49 14.31 1.34
CA PHE A 41 -8.48 13.47 0.69
C PHE A 41 -9.78 13.46 1.51
N PRO A 42 -10.63 14.50 1.43
CA PRO A 42 -11.81 14.64 2.29
C PRO A 42 -12.81 13.47 2.15
N ASN A 43 -12.91 12.87 0.97
CA ASN A 43 -13.77 11.70 0.75
C ASN A 43 -13.22 10.44 1.45
N LEU A 44 -11.91 10.33 1.57
CA LEU A 44 -11.24 9.26 2.28
C LEU A 44 -11.50 9.33 3.79
N LEU A 45 -11.47 10.55 4.35
CA LEU A 45 -11.78 10.77 5.75
C LEU A 45 -13.25 10.41 6.06
N ALA A 46 -14.18 10.77 5.18
CA ALA A 46 -15.59 10.41 5.30
C ALA A 46 -15.79 8.90 5.24
N TYR A 47 -15.08 8.20 4.35
CA TYR A 47 -15.13 6.75 4.26
C TYR A 47 -14.57 6.07 5.52
N VAL A 48 -13.44 6.54 6.04
CA VAL A 48 -12.85 6.04 7.30
C VAL A 48 -13.78 6.25 8.47
N SER A 49 -14.37 7.44 8.59
CA SER A 49 -15.34 7.76 9.63
C SER A 49 -16.59 6.91 9.54
N MET A 50 -17.09 6.66 8.33
CA MET A 50 -18.23 5.78 8.08
C MET A 50 -17.92 4.33 8.48
N VAL A 51 -16.79 3.78 8.06
CA VAL A 51 -16.36 2.41 8.40
C VAL A 51 -16.12 2.29 9.90
N ALA A 52 -15.52 3.28 10.54
CA ALA A 52 -15.31 3.32 11.98
C ALA A 52 -16.62 3.39 12.75
N SER A 53 -17.60 4.20 12.31
CA SER A 53 -18.90 4.35 12.98
C SER A 53 -19.81 3.13 12.85
N LEU A 54 -19.73 2.40 11.74
CA LEU A 54 -20.55 1.20 11.50
C LEU A 54 -20.10 -0.02 12.32
N LYS A 55 -18.92 -0.03 12.92
CA LYS A 55 -18.32 -1.23 13.53
C LYS A 55 -17.78 -1.05 14.95
N ILE A 56 -18.17 0.01 15.62
CA ILE A 56 -17.65 0.37 16.96
C ILE A 56 -18.02 -0.65 18.06
N SER A 57 -18.93 -1.59 17.82
CA SER A 57 -19.49 -2.38 18.93
C SER A 57 -18.77 -3.68 19.29
N GLN A 58 -17.97 -4.33 18.45
CA GLN A 58 -17.41 -5.64 18.85
C GLN A 58 -16.05 -6.11 18.30
N CYS A 59 -15.41 -5.48 17.31
CA CYS A 59 -14.12 -5.98 16.77
C CYS A 59 -13.17 -4.88 16.30
N ASN A 60 -12.94 -3.90 17.14
CA ASN A 60 -12.49 -2.57 16.75
C ASN A 60 -11.08 -2.44 16.21
N LYS A 61 -10.10 -3.11 16.81
CA LYS A 61 -8.69 -2.87 16.52
C LYS A 61 -8.27 -3.44 15.18
N PHE A 62 -8.78 -4.61 14.84
CA PHE A 62 -8.42 -5.32 13.62
C PHE A 62 -8.96 -4.66 12.35
N TYR A 63 -10.23 -4.26 12.37
CA TYR A 63 -10.86 -3.56 11.24
C TYR A 63 -10.28 -2.17 11.03
N TYR A 64 -9.94 -1.48 12.12
CA TYR A 64 -9.29 -0.18 12.05
C TYR A 64 -7.93 -0.29 11.36
N LEU A 65 -7.08 -1.22 11.80
CA LEU A 65 -5.77 -1.46 11.20
C LEU A 65 -5.86 -1.89 9.73
N TYR A 66 -6.82 -2.75 9.40
CA TYR A 66 -7.06 -3.17 8.03
C TYR A 66 -7.50 -2.01 7.13
N SER A 67 -8.45 -1.19 7.62
CA SER A 67 -8.92 -0.01 6.91
C SER A 67 -7.81 1.01 6.69
N MET A 68 -6.96 1.23 7.69
CA MET A 68 -5.81 2.15 7.59
C MET A 68 -4.79 1.67 6.55
N LYS A 69 -4.50 0.37 6.50
CA LYS A 69 -3.60 -0.20 5.48
C LYS A 69 -4.18 -0.10 4.07
N LEU A 70 -5.49 -0.27 3.94
CA LEU A 70 -6.18 -0.09 2.66
C LEU A 70 -6.09 1.35 2.17
N ILE A 71 -6.29 2.31 3.05
CA ILE A 71 -6.18 3.75 2.78
C ILE A 71 -4.76 4.10 2.34
N GLN A 72 -3.75 3.63 3.07
CA GLN A 72 -2.34 3.85 2.73
C GLN A 72 -2.01 3.35 1.32
N ARG A 73 -2.52 2.18 0.94
CA ARG A 73 -2.34 1.62 -0.39
C ARG A 73 -2.98 2.47 -1.48
N VAL A 74 -4.21 2.92 -1.26
CA VAL A 74 -4.93 3.79 -2.20
C VAL A 74 -4.21 5.13 -2.36
N GLN A 75 -3.76 5.71 -1.27
CA GLN A 75 -2.99 6.95 -1.26
C GLN A 75 -1.66 6.79 -2.00
N ALA A 76 -0.93 5.71 -1.73
CA ALA A 76 0.34 5.42 -2.38
C ALA A 76 0.18 5.27 -3.90
N TRP A 77 -0.85 4.55 -4.35
CA TRP A 77 -1.15 4.40 -5.77
C TRP A 77 -1.52 5.74 -6.43
N SER A 78 -2.36 6.53 -5.78
CA SER A 78 -2.79 7.85 -6.28
C SER A 78 -1.58 8.78 -6.47
N LEU A 79 -0.73 8.91 -5.45
CA LEU A 79 0.46 9.74 -5.51
C LEU A 79 1.47 9.23 -6.54
N TRP A 80 1.62 7.91 -6.67
CA TRP A 80 2.47 7.32 -7.69
C TRP A 80 1.97 7.67 -9.10
N LYS A 81 0.67 7.53 -9.34
CA LYS A 81 0.05 7.84 -10.63
C LYS A 81 0.19 9.32 -11.01
N GLU A 82 0.10 10.22 -10.03
CA GLU A 82 0.27 11.66 -10.24
C GLU A 82 1.74 12.10 -10.37
N GLY A 83 2.69 11.19 -10.26
CA GLY A 83 4.12 11.52 -10.25
C GLY A 83 4.61 12.18 -8.95
N LYS A 84 3.83 12.08 -7.87
CA LYS A 84 4.11 12.68 -6.55
C LYS A 84 4.53 11.65 -5.50
N ALA A 85 4.98 10.46 -5.90
CA ALA A 85 5.30 9.37 -4.98
C ALA A 85 6.40 9.74 -3.97
N MET A 86 7.30 10.66 -4.29
CA MET A 86 8.31 11.14 -3.34
C MET A 86 7.73 11.78 -2.08
N SER A 87 6.50 12.29 -2.13
CA SER A 87 5.84 12.83 -0.94
C SER A 87 5.48 11.75 0.11
N LEU A 88 5.47 10.48 -0.28
CA LEU A 88 5.29 9.36 0.64
C LEU A 88 6.54 9.04 1.46
N VAL A 89 7.72 9.40 0.94
CA VAL A 89 9.00 8.99 1.55
C VAL A 89 9.21 9.72 2.87
N ASP A 90 9.52 8.96 3.92
CA ASP A 90 9.87 9.56 5.21
C ASP A 90 11.13 10.41 5.07
N SER A 91 11.10 11.59 5.67
CA SER A 91 12.24 12.52 5.71
C SER A 91 13.52 11.91 6.28
N SER A 92 13.41 10.93 7.19
CA SER A 92 14.56 10.21 7.75
C SER A 92 15.29 9.35 6.73
N LEU A 93 14.61 8.93 5.66
CA LEU A 93 15.20 8.11 4.58
C LEU A 93 15.85 8.95 3.49
N LEU A 94 15.50 10.23 3.36
CA LEU A 94 15.98 11.09 2.28
C LEU A 94 17.51 11.30 2.29
N GLY A 95 18.16 11.13 3.45
CA GLY A 95 19.62 11.21 3.58
C GLY A 95 20.38 9.91 3.31
N SER A 96 19.67 8.76 3.30
CA SER A 96 20.28 7.43 3.23
C SER A 96 19.98 6.65 1.96
N CYS A 97 19.01 7.09 1.15
CA CYS A 97 18.69 6.47 -0.13
C CYS A 97 18.53 7.53 -1.24
N SER A 98 18.82 7.15 -2.48
CA SER A 98 18.57 8.02 -3.61
C SER A 98 17.06 8.13 -3.90
N PRO A 99 16.60 9.24 -4.51
CA PRO A 99 15.21 9.38 -4.94
C PRO A 99 14.74 8.23 -5.85
N ASN A 100 15.60 7.78 -6.75
CA ASN A 100 15.29 6.69 -7.67
C ASN A 100 15.08 5.35 -6.96
N GLU A 101 15.90 5.03 -5.96
CA GLU A 101 15.73 3.83 -5.13
C GLU A 101 14.41 3.89 -4.36
N ALA A 102 14.09 5.02 -3.75
CA ALA A 102 12.85 5.20 -3.01
C ALA A 102 11.62 5.04 -3.93
N LEU A 103 11.62 5.69 -5.10
CA LEU A 103 10.54 5.56 -6.08
C LEU A 103 10.39 4.13 -6.59
N ARG A 104 11.50 3.45 -6.82
CA ARG A 104 11.50 2.05 -7.24
C ARG A 104 10.90 1.14 -6.17
N CYS A 105 11.26 1.33 -4.92
CA CYS A 105 10.69 0.59 -3.79
C CYS A 105 9.18 0.81 -3.66
N ILE A 106 8.70 2.04 -3.82
CA ILE A 106 7.27 2.35 -3.84
C ILE A 106 6.57 1.60 -4.98
N HIS A 107 7.13 1.64 -6.18
CA HIS A 107 6.58 0.95 -7.35
C HIS A 107 6.49 -0.57 -7.11
N ILE A 108 7.56 -1.18 -6.63
CA ILE A 108 7.57 -2.62 -6.29
C ILE A 108 6.56 -2.95 -5.19
N GLY A 109 6.46 -2.12 -4.15
CA GLY A 109 5.46 -2.25 -3.10
C GLY A 109 4.04 -2.25 -3.66
N LEU A 110 3.73 -1.35 -4.58
CA LEU A 110 2.42 -1.27 -5.25
C LEU A 110 2.13 -2.51 -6.10
N LEU A 111 3.14 -3.08 -6.76
CA LEU A 111 2.98 -4.36 -7.48
C LEU A 111 2.68 -5.53 -6.56
N CYS A 112 3.29 -5.55 -5.38
CA CYS A 112 3.10 -6.60 -4.39
C CYS A 112 1.70 -6.58 -3.76
N VAL A 113 1.09 -5.41 -3.61
CA VAL A 113 -0.23 -5.22 -2.95
C VAL A 113 -1.40 -5.17 -3.93
N GLN A 114 -1.25 -5.69 -5.14
CA GLN A 114 -2.36 -5.79 -6.09
C GLN A 114 -3.53 -6.60 -5.51
N ASP A 115 -4.77 -6.20 -5.81
CA ASP A 115 -5.96 -6.88 -5.29
C ASP A 115 -6.05 -8.32 -5.79
N ASN A 116 -5.82 -8.52 -7.09
CA ASN A 116 -5.76 -9.86 -7.67
C ASN A 116 -4.42 -10.53 -7.35
N PRO A 117 -4.42 -11.68 -6.64
CA PRO A 117 -3.19 -12.41 -6.32
C PRO A 117 -2.35 -12.78 -7.56
N ASN A 118 -3.01 -13.10 -8.68
CA ASN A 118 -2.33 -13.45 -9.92
C ASN A 118 -1.57 -12.28 -10.57
N SER A 119 -1.94 -11.05 -10.22
CA SER A 119 -1.25 -9.84 -10.69
C SER A 119 -0.01 -9.49 -9.85
N ARG A 120 0.19 -10.15 -8.71
CA ARG A 120 1.34 -9.93 -7.84
C ARG A 120 2.55 -10.72 -8.35
N PRO A 121 3.77 -10.17 -8.27
CA PRO A 121 4.98 -10.92 -8.58
C PRO A 121 5.22 -12.04 -7.54
N LEU A 122 6.00 -13.06 -7.94
CA LEU A 122 6.58 -14.01 -6.99
C LEU A 122 7.69 -13.32 -6.18
N MET A 123 7.96 -13.79 -4.96
CA MET A 123 9.01 -13.20 -4.13
C MET A 123 10.40 -13.27 -4.76
N SER A 124 10.69 -14.33 -5.52
CA SER A 124 11.94 -14.43 -6.30
C SER A 124 12.09 -13.29 -7.32
N LEU A 125 10.98 -12.90 -7.97
CA LEU A 125 10.97 -11.78 -8.89
C LEU A 125 11.07 -10.45 -8.14
N VAL A 126 10.46 -10.33 -6.97
CA VAL A 126 10.56 -9.13 -6.12
C VAL A 126 12.02 -8.88 -5.73
N VAL A 127 12.72 -9.92 -5.25
CA VAL A 127 14.14 -9.83 -4.92
C VAL A 127 14.96 -9.40 -6.15
N PHE A 128 14.72 -10.04 -7.28
CA PHE A 128 15.40 -9.69 -8.53
C PHE A 128 15.18 -8.22 -8.93
N MET A 129 13.94 -7.73 -8.83
CA MET A 129 13.61 -6.33 -9.15
C MET A 129 14.26 -5.33 -8.18
N LEU A 130 14.42 -5.70 -6.91
CA LEU A 130 15.09 -4.86 -5.91
C LEU A 130 16.60 -4.81 -6.13
N GLU A 131 17.21 -5.93 -6.57
CA GLU A 131 18.65 -6.00 -6.82
C GLU A 131 19.07 -5.40 -8.17
N ASN A 132 18.16 -5.30 -9.14
CA ASN A 132 18.45 -4.88 -10.50
C ASN A 132 17.67 -3.62 -10.88
N GLU A 133 18.28 -2.48 -10.67
CA GLU A 133 17.66 -1.15 -10.90
C GLU A 133 17.24 -0.91 -12.36
N THR A 134 17.87 -1.57 -13.31
CA THR A 134 17.59 -1.42 -14.75
C THR A 134 16.43 -2.26 -15.25
N THR A 135 15.93 -3.20 -14.43
CA THR A 135 14.80 -4.05 -14.80
C THR A 135 13.52 -3.22 -14.94
N ALA A 136 12.85 -3.35 -16.08
CA ALA A 136 11.57 -2.70 -16.32
C ALA A 136 10.49 -3.29 -15.39
N LEU A 137 9.72 -2.40 -14.78
CA LEU A 137 8.60 -2.78 -13.91
C LEU A 137 7.27 -2.63 -14.65
N SER A 138 6.35 -3.54 -14.42
CA SER A 138 4.98 -3.43 -14.93
C SER A 138 4.23 -2.29 -14.22
N VAL A 139 3.14 -1.83 -14.84
CA VAL A 139 2.33 -0.75 -14.27
C VAL A 139 1.38 -1.32 -13.21
N PRO A 140 1.37 -0.78 -11.98
CA PRO A 140 0.41 -1.17 -10.95
C PRO A 140 -1.03 -0.81 -11.39
N LYS A 141 -1.95 -1.73 -11.18
CA LYS A 141 -3.36 -1.49 -11.47
C LYS A 141 -4.01 -0.67 -10.35
N GLN A 142 -5.04 0.08 -10.72
CA GLN A 142 -5.85 0.82 -9.76
C GLN A 142 -6.44 -0.11 -8.69
N PRO A 143 -6.33 0.23 -7.40
CA PRO A 143 -7.01 -0.49 -6.35
C PRO A 143 -8.53 -0.48 -6.54
N VAL A 144 -9.18 -1.62 -6.27
CA VAL A 144 -10.64 -1.77 -6.44
C VAL A 144 -11.43 -0.73 -5.65
N TYR A 145 -10.97 -0.41 -4.44
CA TYR A 145 -11.64 0.55 -3.57
C TYR A 145 -11.38 2.03 -3.92
N PHE A 146 -10.52 2.32 -4.89
CA PHE A 146 -10.23 3.69 -5.30
C PHE A 146 -11.49 4.42 -5.79
N SER A 147 -12.31 3.78 -6.60
CA SER A 147 -13.55 4.35 -7.13
C SER A 147 -14.65 4.54 -6.08
N GLN A 148 -14.55 3.89 -4.92
CA GLN A 148 -15.48 4.07 -3.79
C GLN A 148 -15.06 5.22 -2.87
N VAL A 149 -13.80 5.61 -2.92
CA VAL A 149 -13.19 6.64 -2.07
C VAL A 149 -13.09 7.97 -2.80
N PHE A 150 -12.93 7.94 -4.09
CA PHE A 150 -12.82 9.08 -5.00
C PHE A 150 -13.86 8.98 -6.12
#